data_1961ce067f6f2b7ed7851235c6c7b29c
#
_entry.id   1961ce067f6f2b7ed7851235c6c7b29c
#
_cell.length_a   1.000
_cell.length_b   1.000
_cell.length_c   1.000
_cell.angle_alpha   90.00
_cell.angle_beta   90.00
_cell.angle_gamma   90.00
#
_symmetry.space_group_name_H-M   'P 1'
#
loop_
_entity.id
_entity.type
_entity.pdbx_description
1 polymer ?
#
loop_
_entity_poly.entity_id
_entity_poly.type
_entity_poly.pdbx_seq_one_letter_code
_entity_poly.pdbx_strand_id
1 'polypeptide(L)'
;MTDLNALKYTAEHEWVSLDPSTGSGQAAIVTVGITDFAADKLGDVVFVELPGAGTDVTAGEVCGEIESTKSVGELYAPLSGEVVEINDAVVDDPSLVNAEPFGGGWLIKLRVDAAAVAELLDRDAYVALTDADA
;
A
#
# COMPACT_ATOMS: atom_id res chain seq x y z
N MET A 1 -13.78 9.02 6.51
CA MET A 1 -13.70 8.83 5.05
C MET A 1 -12.30 9.18 4.58
N THR A 2 -11.71 8.34 3.74
CA THR A 2 -10.34 8.56 3.25
C THR A 2 -10.33 9.64 2.17
N ASP A 3 -9.46 10.63 2.33
CA ASP A 3 -9.27 11.66 1.32
C ASP A 3 -8.22 11.18 0.33
N LEU A 4 -8.65 10.77 -0.85
CA LEU A 4 -7.76 10.22 -1.87
C LEU A 4 -6.73 11.23 -2.37
N ASN A 5 -7.02 12.51 -2.28
CA ASN A 5 -6.08 13.56 -2.67
C ASN A 5 -4.98 13.77 -1.64
N ALA A 6 -5.17 13.29 -0.41
CA ALA A 6 -4.16 13.39 0.64
C ALA A 6 -3.17 12.23 0.59
N LEU A 7 -3.45 11.19 -0.21
CA LEU A 7 -2.60 10.02 -0.33
C LEU A 7 -1.51 10.23 -1.38
N LYS A 8 -0.46 9.43 -1.28
CA LYS A 8 0.55 9.31 -2.31
C LYS A 8 0.41 7.94 -2.97
N TYR A 9 0.96 7.77 -4.16
CA TYR A 9 0.74 6.57 -4.97
C TYR A 9 2.03 6.14 -5.66
N THR A 10 2.07 4.85 -6.04
CA THR A 10 3.17 4.31 -6.83
C THR A 10 2.64 3.82 -8.18
N ALA A 11 3.56 3.62 -9.13
CA ALA A 11 3.22 3.09 -10.44
C ALA A 11 2.76 1.62 -10.37
N GLU A 12 3.00 0.95 -9.25
CA GLU A 12 2.54 -0.41 -9.00
C GLU A 12 1.15 -0.45 -8.36
N HIS A 13 0.43 0.68 -8.35
CA HIS A 13 -0.94 0.78 -7.84
C HIS A 13 -1.06 0.57 -6.35
N GLU A 14 -0.10 1.12 -5.61
CA GLU A 14 -0.14 1.13 -4.15
C GLU A 14 -0.35 2.56 -3.67
N TRP A 15 -1.06 2.69 -2.55
CA TRP A 15 -1.24 4.00 -1.93
C TRP A 15 -0.45 4.06 -0.62
N VAL A 16 -0.06 5.27 -0.27
CA VAL A 16 0.71 5.55 0.95
C VAL A 16 0.03 6.70 1.68
N SER A 17 -0.28 6.48 2.95
CA SER A 17 -0.88 7.50 3.81
C SER A 17 0.11 7.87 4.91
N LEU A 18 0.52 9.13 4.93
CA LEU A 18 1.41 9.64 5.98
C LEU A 18 0.62 9.84 7.26
N ASP A 19 1.10 9.25 8.36
CA ASP A 19 0.49 9.47 9.67
C ASP A 19 1.08 10.74 10.29
N PRO A 20 0.29 11.81 10.38
CA PRO A 20 0.81 13.10 10.86
C PRO A 20 1.20 13.08 12.34
N SER A 21 0.69 12.10 13.10
CA SER A 21 0.98 12.04 14.54
C SER A 21 2.33 11.41 14.85
N THR A 22 2.93 10.72 13.87
CA THR A 22 4.17 9.97 14.09
C THR A 22 5.41 10.63 13.48
N GLY A 23 5.21 11.60 12.59
CA GLY A 23 6.31 12.28 11.94
C GLY A 23 7.08 13.17 12.91
N SER A 24 8.34 12.87 13.13
CA SER A 24 9.22 13.68 13.97
C SER A 24 10.58 13.72 13.30
N GLY A 25 11.03 14.92 12.95
CA GLY A 25 12.27 15.06 12.25
C GLY A 25 12.17 14.44 10.86
N GLN A 26 13.06 13.48 10.57
CA GLN A 26 13.19 12.89 9.25
C GLN A 26 12.44 11.59 9.09
N ALA A 27 12.04 10.95 10.19
CA ALA A 27 11.35 9.68 10.13
C ALA A 27 9.83 9.87 10.20
N ALA A 28 9.10 9.02 9.48
CA ALA A 28 7.64 9.04 9.48
C ALA A 28 7.11 7.62 9.39
N ILE A 29 5.92 7.42 9.94
CA ILE A 29 5.20 6.15 9.76
C ILE A 29 4.16 6.35 8.68
N VAL A 30 4.13 5.44 7.70
CA VAL A 30 3.16 5.46 6.62
C VAL A 30 2.36 4.18 6.63
N THR A 31 1.09 4.27 6.23
CA THR A 31 0.22 3.12 6.01
C THR A 31 0.18 2.85 4.51
N VAL A 32 0.30 1.59 4.13
CA VAL A 32 0.38 1.16 2.73
C VAL A 32 -0.74 0.17 2.42
N GLY A 33 -1.36 0.35 1.27
CA GLY A 33 -2.34 -0.59 0.76
C GLY A 33 -2.31 -0.57 -0.77
N ILE A 34 -3.20 -1.33 -1.39
CA ILE A 34 -3.36 -1.27 -2.85
C ILE A 34 -4.59 -0.42 -3.18
N THR A 35 -4.58 0.18 -4.36
CA THR A 35 -5.68 1.04 -4.79
C THR A 35 -6.88 0.19 -5.17
N ASP A 36 -8.05 0.84 -5.27
CA ASP A 36 -9.26 0.20 -5.78
C ASP A 36 -9.05 -0.30 -7.22
N PHE A 37 -8.27 0.43 -8.02
CA PHE A 37 -7.91 0.01 -9.37
C PHE A 37 -7.18 -1.33 -9.34
N ALA A 38 -6.19 -1.48 -8.46
CA ALA A 38 -5.44 -2.73 -8.34
C ALA A 38 -6.31 -3.86 -7.80
N ALA A 39 -7.14 -3.58 -6.80
CA ALA A 39 -8.03 -4.59 -6.23
C ALA A 39 -9.03 -5.10 -7.27
N ASP A 40 -9.55 -4.20 -8.09
CA ASP A 40 -10.49 -4.55 -9.15
C ASP A 40 -9.83 -5.44 -10.21
N LYS A 41 -8.59 -5.12 -10.58
CA LYS A 41 -7.83 -5.91 -11.56
C LYS A 41 -7.50 -7.31 -11.04
N LEU A 42 -7.22 -7.43 -9.73
CA LEU A 42 -6.94 -8.73 -9.13
C LEU A 42 -8.18 -9.63 -9.08
N GLY A 43 -9.34 -9.05 -8.82
CA GLY A 43 -10.54 -9.81 -8.52
C GLY A 43 -10.60 -10.18 -7.05
N ASP A 44 -11.40 -11.18 -6.69
CA ASP A 44 -11.63 -11.56 -5.29
C ASP A 44 -10.35 -12.06 -4.63
N VAL A 45 -9.87 -11.32 -3.64
CA VAL A 45 -8.66 -11.69 -2.91
C VAL A 45 -8.99 -12.80 -1.92
N VAL A 46 -8.22 -13.87 -1.95
CA VAL A 46 -8.44 -15.06 -1.13
C VAL A 46 -7.30 -15.33 -0.16
N PHE A 47 -6.14 -14.74 -0.38
CA PHE A 47 -4.99 -14.93 0.51
C PHE A 47 -4.06 -13.73 0.42
N VAL A 48 -3.52 -13.32 1.56
CA VAL A 48 -2.56 -12.22 1.65
C VAL A 48 -1.34 -12.70 2.44
N GLU A 49 -0.15 -12.55 1.87
CA GLU A 49 1.11 -12.85 2.56
C GLU A 49 1.88 -11.55 2.73
N LEU A 50 2.12 -11.16 3.98
CA LEU A 50 2.74 -9.90 4.33
C LEU A 50 4.07 -10.12 5.05
N PRO A 51 5.03 -9.18 4.91
CA PRO A 51 6.29 -9.27 5.67
C PRO A 51 6.01 -9.02 7.15
N GLY A 52 6.71 -9.73 8.01
CA GLY A 52 6.53 -9.57 9.45
C GLY A 52 7.06 -8.23 9.96
N ALA A 53 6.52 -7.78 11.09
CA ALA A 53 7.03 -6.58 11.77
C ALA A 53 8.51 -6.77 12.09
N GLY A 54 9.31 -5.72 11.87
CA GLY A 54 10.74 -5.78 12.04
C GLY A 54 11.52 -6.10 10.77
N THR A 55 10.82 -6.44 9.69
CA THR A 55 11.46 -6.73 8.40
C THR A 55 11.83 -5.44 7.69
N ASP A 56 13.04 -5.38 7.14
CA ASP A 56 13.46 -4.27 6.29
C ASP A 56 13.04 -4.54 4.86
N VAL A 57 12.49 -3.53 4.20
CA VAL A 57 12.07 -3.62 2.80
C VAL A 57 12.78 -2.54 1.99
N THR A 58 12.93 -2.80 0.70
CA THR A 58 13.61 -1.88 -0.23
C THR A 58 12.63 -1.43 -1.31
N ALA A 59 12.57 -0.12 -1.54
CA ALA A 59 11.67 0.46 -2.54
C ALA A 59 11.81 -0.26 -3.89
N GLY A 60 10.68 -0.64 -4.47
CA GLY A 60 10.63 -1.31 -5.76
C GLY A 60 10.83 -2.81 -5.73
N GLU A 61 11.16 -3.39 -4.57
CA GLU A 61 11.31 -4.84 -4.44
C GLU A 61 10.03 -5.46 -3.87
N VAL A 62 9.81 -6.73 -4.21
CA VAL A 62 8.64 -7.44 -3.72
C VAL A 62 8.79 -7.69 -2.23
N CYS A 63 7.76 -7.31 -1.46
CA CYS A 63 7.76 -7.54 -0.02
C CYS A 63 6.59 -8.43 0.44
N GLY A 64 5.66 -8.78 -0.44
CA GLY A 64 4.55 -9.65 -0.10
C GLY A 64 3.81 -10.12 -1.35
N GLU A 65 2.73 -10.86 -1.13
CA GLU A 65 1.90 -11.37 -2.23
C GLU A 65 0.43 -11.26 -1.86
N ILE A 66 -0.39 -11.04 -2.89
CA ILE A 66 -1.85 -11.00 -2.76
C ILE A 66 -2.42 -11.96 -3.78
N GLU A 67 -3.01 -13.06 -3.32
CA GLU A 67 -3.60 -14.05 -4.21
C GLU A 67 -5.10 -13.80 -4.37
N SER A 68 -5.56 -13.90 -5.60
CA SER A 68 -6.98 -13.81 -5.92
C SER A 68 -7.44 -15.10 -6.59
N THR A 69 -8.74 -15.19 -6.86
CA THR A 69 -9.32 -16.37 -7.54
C THR A 69 -8.81 -16.54 -8.96
N LYS A 70 -8.25 -15.50 -9.57
CA LYS A 70 -7.82 -15.56 -10.97
C LYS A 70 -6.33 -15.30 -11.19
N SER A 71 -5.61 -14.77 -10.19
CA SER A 71 -4.19 -14.45 -10.37
C SER A 71 -3.48 -14.24 -9.04
N VAL A 72 -2.15 -14.09 -9.12
CA VAL A 72 -1.33 -13.72 -7.97
C VAL A 72 -0.71 -12.36 -8.28
N GLY A 73 -0.91 -11.40 -7.36
CA GLY A 73 -0.30 -10.09 -7.46
C GLY A 73 0.85 -9.99 -6.46
N GLU A 74 1.93 -9.35 -6.87
CA GLU A 74 3.06 -9.10 -5.98
C GLU A 74 2.88 -7.73 -5.32
N LEU A 75 3.19 -7.66 -4.03
CA LEU A 75 3.18 -6.38 -3.31
C LEU A 75 4.60 -5.84 -3.32
N TYR A 76 4.79 -4.70 -3.95
CA TYR A 76 6.09 -4.02 -4.00
C TYR A 76 6.16 -3.01 -2.86
N ALA A 77 7.34 -2.88 -2.26
CA ALA A 77 7.55 -1.86 -1.24
C ALA A 77 7.52 -0.49 -1.92
N PRO A 78 6.64 0.43 -1.49
CA PRO A 78 6.60 1.76 -2.10
C PRO A 78 7.79 2.62 -1.71
N LEU A 79 8.39 2.32 -0.56
CA LEU A 79 9.52 3.06 -0.01
C LEU A 79 10.40 2.08 0.76
N SER A 80 11.68 2.41 0.86
CA SER A 80 12.60 1.66 1.72
C SER A 80 12.32 2.02 3.17
N GLY A 81 12.30 1.02 4.05
CA GLY A 81 12.06 1.24 5.46
C GLY A 81 11.88 -0.05 6.21
N GLU A 82 11.38 0.07 7.43
CA GLU A 82 11.13 -1.08 8.30
C GLU A 82 9.63 -1.27 8.50
N VAL A 83 9.17 -2.52 8.37
CA VAL A 83 7.79 -2.86 8.67
C VAL A 83 7.58 -2.76 10.18
N VAL A 84 6.67 -1.89 10.61
CA VAL A 84 6.40 -1.71 12.04
C VAL A 84 5.08 -2.35 12.46
N GLU A 85 4.18 -2.59 11.50
CA GLU A 85 2.89 -3.22 11.79
C GLU A 85 2.34 -3.84 10.53
N ILE A 86 1.59 -4.95 10.67
CA ILE A 86 0.82 -5.54 9.58
C ILE A 86 -0.65 -5.55 9.99
N ASN A 87 -1.54 -5.59 9.00
CA ASN A 87 -2.98 -5.62 9.25
C ASN A 87 -3.45 -7.07 9.36
N ASP A 88 -3.60 -7.55 10.58
CA ASP A 88 -4.06 -8.92 10.82
C ASP A 88 -5.48 -9.15 10.30
N ALA A 89 -6.29 -8.10 10.19
CA ALA A 89 -7.66 -8.23 9.72
C ALA A 89 -7.73 -8.72 8.26
N VAL A 90 -6.78 -8.29 7.40
CA VAL A 90 -6.77 -8.77 6.01
C VAL A 90 -6.19 -10.16 5.90
N VAL A 91 -5.34 -10.57 6.84
CA VAL A 91 -4.84 -11.94 6.88
C VAL A 91 -5.98 -12.89 7.25
N ASP A 92 -6.81 -12.50 8.21
CA ASP A 92 -7.96 -13.28 8.64
C ASP A 92 -9.12 -13.23 7.64
N ASP A 93 -9.30 -12.08 6.99
CA ASP A 93 -10.37 -11.87 6.02
C ASP A 93 -9.82 -11.11 4.80
N PRO A 94 -9.22 -11.83 3.84
CA PRO A 94 -8.63 -11.19 2.66
C PRO A 94 -9.60 -10.38 1.82
N SER A 95 -10.90 -10.65 1.92
CA SER A 95 -11.91 -9.91 1.15
C SER A 95 -11.98 -8.44 1.54
N LEU A 96 -11.44 -8.05 2.70
CA LEU A 96 -11.36 -6.64 3.08
C LEU A 96 -10.54 -5.82 2.08
N VAL A 97 -9.56 -6.44 1.43
CA VAL A 97 -8.76 -5.74 0.41
C VAL A 97 -9.66 -5.27 -0.73
N ASN A 98 -10.65 -6.08 -1.10
CA ASN A 98 -11.61 -5.70 -2.15
C ASN A 98 -12.66 -4.72 -1.64
N ALA A 99 -13.16 -4.95 -0.42
CA ALA A 99 -14.27 -4.18 0.12
C ALA A 99 -13.85 -2.77 0.55
N GLU A 100 -12.66 -2.64 1.13
CA GLU A 100 -12.19 -1.37 1.68
C GLU A 100 -10.71 -1.14 1.37
N PRO A 101 -10.34 -1.05 0.09
CA PRO A 101 -8.92 -0.94 -0.29
C PRO A 101 -8.23 0.30 0.28
N PHE A 102 -8.96 1.40 0.47
CA PHE A 102 -8.41 2.63 1.05
C PHE A 102 -8.69 2.77 2.55
N GLY A 103 -9.36 1.80 3.16
CA GLY A 103 -9.74 1.85 4.57
C GLY A 103 -9.26 0.62 5.31
N GLY A 104 -10.21 -0.18 5.81
CA GLY A 104 -9.91 -1.37 6.60
C GLY A 104 -9.07 -2.42 5.92
N GLY A 105 -8.92 -2.35 4.59
CA GLY A 105 -8.10 -3.25 3.80
C GLY A 105 -6.63 -2.85 3.67
N TRP A 106 -6.14 -1.92 4.47
CA TRP A 106 -4.71 -1.56 4.44
C TRP A 106 -3.85 -2.80 4.74
N LEU A 107 -2.59 -2.78 4.28
CA LEU A 107 -1.74 -3.96 4.34
C LEU A 107 -0.65 -3.87 5.40
N ILE A 108 0.23 -2.88 5.31
CA ILE A 108 1.37 -2.74 6.21
C ILE A 108 1.58 -1.29 6.62
N LYS A 109 2.33 -1.10 7.71
CA LYS A 109 2.85 0.22 8.09
C LYS A 109 4.36 0.17 8.09
N LEU A 110 4.98 1.22 7.53
CA LEU A 110 6.43 1.31 7.39
C LEU A 110 6.95 2.55 8.11
N ARG A 111 8.12 2.40 8.72
CA ARG A 111 8.91 3.56 9.17
C ARG A 111 9.85 3.93 8.04
N VAL A 112 9.71 5.13 7.52
CA VAL A 112 10.42 5.60 6.33
C VAL A 112 11.00 6.98 6.54
N ASP A 113 11.83 7.42 5.59
CA ASP A 113 12.29 8.82 5.53
C ASP A 113 11.14 9.68 5.00
N ALA A 114 10.74 10.68 5.77
CA ALA A 114 9.63 11.55 5.40
C ALA A 114 9.86 12.24 4.04
N ALA A 115 11.11 12.56 3.71
CA ALA A 115 11.43 13.19 2.43
C ALA A 115 11.13 12.28 1.24
N ALA A 116 11.25 10.96 1.41
CA ALA A 116 10.97 10.01 0.33
C ALA A 116 9.48 9.96 -0.01
N VAL A 117 8.61 10.23 0.95
CA VAL A 117 7.15 10.24 0.71
C VAL A 117 6.78 11.31 -0.31
N ALA A 118 7.44 12.46 -0.28
CA ALA A 118 7.15 13.56 -1.18
C ALA A 118 7.51 13.24 -2.64
N GLU A 119 8.33 12.23 -2.88
CA GLU A 119 8.73 11.85 -4.23
C GLU A 119 7.74 10.91 -4.91
N LEU A 120 6.75 10.40 -4.16
CA LEU A 120 5.72 9.53 -4.73
C LEU A 120 4.72 10.34 -5.55
N LEU A 121 3.92 9.63 -6.35
CA LEU A 121 2.90 10.26 -7.20
C LEU A 121 1.79 10.85 -6.34
N ASP A 122 1.26 12.02 -6.74
CA ASP A 122 0.04 12.53 -6.15
C ASP A 122 -1.16 11.89 -6.87
N ARG A 123 -2.38 12.24 -6.45
CA ARG A 123 -3.60 11.64 -7.02
C ARG A 123 -3.71 11.96 -8.52
N ASP A 124 -3.42 13.18 -8.92
CA ASP A 124 -3.56 13.60 -10.32
C ASP A 124 -2.60 12.83 -11.23
N ALA A 125 -1.35 12.66 -10.79
CA ALA A 125 -0.36 11.91 -11.56
C ALA A 125 -0.74 10.43 -11.64
N TYR A 126 -1.27 9.88 -10.54
CA TYR A 126 -1.70 8.48 -10.52
C TYR A 126 -2.90 8.25 -11.44
N VAL A 127 -3.89 9.14 -11.41
CA VAL A 127 -5.08 9.04 -12.27
C VAL A 127 -4.67 9.08 -13.75
N ALA A 128 -3.73 9.96 -14.09
CA ALA A 128 -3.23 10.02 -15.47
C ALA A 128 -2.57 8.71 -15.89
N LEU A 129 -1.87 8.05 -14.97
CA LEU A 129 -1.25 6.76 -15.23
C LEU A 129 -2.28 5.65 -15.45
N THR A 130 -3.35 5.62 -14.63
CA THR A 130 -4.40 4.60 -14.78
C THR A 130 -5.24 4.83 -16.03
N ASP A 131 -5.45 6.07 -16.43
CA ASP A 131 -6.15 6.39 -17.67
C ASP A 131 -5.38 5.88 -18.88
N ALA A 132 -4.05 5.95 -18.84
CA ALA A 132 -3.21 5.44 -19.92
C ALA A 132 -3.26 3.91 -20.01
N ASP A 133 -3.46 3.24 -18.88
CA ASP A 133 -3.54 1.78 -18.80
C ASP A 133 -4.94 1.23 -19.09
N ALA A 134 -5.93 2.08 -19.06
CA ALA A 134 -7.33 1.65 -19.20
C ALA A 134 -7.70 1.23 -20.62
#